data_29a3684b94433f707810a4850bea5e4b
#
_entry.id   29a3684b94433f707810a4850bea5e4b
#
_cell.length_a   1.000
_cell.length_b   1.000
_cell.length_c   1.000
_cell.angle_alpha   90.00
_cell.angle_beta   90.00
_cell.angle_gamma   90.00
#
_symmetry.space_group_name_H-M   'P 1'
#
loop_
_entity.id
_entity.type
_entity.pdbx_description
1 polymer ?
#
loop_
_entity_poly.entity_id
_entity_poly.type
_entity_poly.pdbx_seq_one_letter_code
_entity_poly.pdbx_strand_id
1 'polypeptide(L)'
;MILLGVYMATTNRHQVVVIADAGPLIHLDELGCLDILSDYAELLVPDGVWQEVLHHRPQALQHSKVNFKRKNANAISLQVEALTPLYTLHRGEREALMLCVQFEQSLLLTDDTAARLAAKSLTVAAHGTLGLIVRSVRRGLRTADEALALLAAIPSQSTLHVRPALLVEVMQQVKAAWQL
;
A
#
# COMPACT_ATOMS: atom_id res chain seq x y z
N MET A 1 38.80 39.53 -5.81
CA MET A 1 38.78 38.15 -5.35
C MET A 1 37.37 37.91 -4.81
N ILE A 2 36.48 37.43 -5.68
CA ILE A 2 35.04 37.29 -5.39
C ILE A 2 34.80 35.79 -5.18
N LEU A 3 34.44 35.40 -3.94
CA LEU A 3 34.02 34.04 -3.60
C LEU A 3 32.62 33.79 -4.19
N LEU A 4 32.58 32.93 -5.21
CA LEU A 4 31.30 32.31 -5.62
C LEU A 4 30.89 31.29 -4.54
N GLY A 5 29.91 31.67 -3.74
CA GLY A 5 29.15 30.73 -2.89
C GLY A 5 28.34 29.78 -3.78
N VAL A 6 28.78 28.53 -3.87
CA VAL A 6 27.98 27.45 -4.47
C VAL A 6 26.81 27.17 -3.53
N TYR A 7 25.63 27.68 -3.89
CA TYR A 7 24.37 27.30 -3.28
C TYR A 7 24.09 25.85 -3.73
N MET A 8 24.46 24.90 -2.89
CA MET A 8 23.96 23.52 -3.00
C MET A 8 22.47 23.56 -2.69
N ALA A 9 21.67 23.60 -3.74
CA ALA A 9 20.25 23.30 -3.63
C ALA A 9 20.12 21.84 -3.21
N THR A 10 19.93 21.61 -1.92
CA THR A 10 19.43 20.32 -1.41
C THR A 10 18.06 20.13 -2.00
N THR A 11 17.97 19.36 -3.08
CA THR A 11 16.71 18.83 -3.57
C THR A 11 16.15 17.94 -2.46
N ASN A 12 15.32 18.53 -1.63
CA ASN A 12 14.49 17.81 -0.68
C ASN A 12 13.51 16.97 -1.53
N ARG A 13 13.92 15.75 -1.90
CA ARG A 13 12.99 14.77 -2.46
C ARG A 13 11.97 14.52 -1.36
N HIS A 14 10.79 15.11 -1.49
CA HIS A 14 9.67 14.82 -0.59
C HIS A 14 9.47 13.30 -0.59
N GLN A 15 9.87 12.67 0.49
CA GLN A 15 9.78 11.23 0.63
C GLN A 15 8.29 10.89 0.75
N VAL A 16 7.76 10.09 -0.18
CA VAL A 16 6.37 9.63 -0.14
C VAL A 16 6.17 8.81 1.13
N VAL A 17 5.23 9.23 1.97
CA VAL A 17 4.86 8.51 3.18
C VAL A 17 3.88 7.40 2.81
N VAL A 18 4.18 6.17 3.21
CA VAL A 18 3.35 4.99 2.88
C VAL A 18 2.51 4.62 4.10
N ILE A 19 1.21 4.57 3.89
CA ILE A 19 0.22 4.19 4.91
C ILE A 19 -0.44 2.89 4.46
N ALA A 20 -0.47 1.88 5.34
CA ALA A 20 -1.07 0.59 5.03
C ALA A 20 -2.43 0.42 5.72
N ASP A 21 -3.41 -0.05 4.94
CA ASP A 21 -4.63 -0.66 5.41
C ASP A 21 -4.43 -2.16 5.66
N ALA A 22 -5.38 -2.83 6.32
CA ALA A 22 -5.26 -4.22 6.73
C ALA A 22 -5.22 -5.21 5.55
N GLY A 23 -6.04 -4.98 4.52
CA GLY A 23 -6.17 -5.89 3.38
C GLY A 23 -4.84 -6.30 2.77
N PRO A 24 -4.02 -5.38 2.23
CA PRO A 24 -2.75 -5.73 1.62
C PRO A 24 -1.77 -6.43 2.57
N LEU A 25 -1.75 -6.07 3.87
CA LEU A 25 -0.87 -6.72 4.84
C LEU A 25 -1.27 -8.18 5.08
N ILE A 26 -2.57 -8.44 5.20
CA ILE A 26 -3.12 -9.79 5.39
C ILE A 26 -2.90 -10.62 4.11
N HIS A 27 -3.26 -10.11 2.96
CA HIS A 27 -3.22 -10.86 1.70
C HIS A 27 -1.79 -11.18 1.26
N LEU A 28 -0.85 -10.25 1.42
CA LEU A 28 0.57 -10.51 1.12
C LEU A 28 1.19 -11.51 2.09
N ASP A 29 0.78 -11.50 3.38
CA ASP A 29 1.22 -12.52 4.34
C ASP A 29 0.64 -13.90 4.01
N GLU A 30 -0.64 -13.99 3.62
CA GLU A 30 -1.26 -15.23 3.14
C GLU A 30 -0.52 -15.83 1.94
N LEU A 31 -0.08 -14.98 1.02
CA LEU A 31 0.70 -15.38 -0.17
C LEU A 31 2.19 -15.62 0.12
N GLY A 32 2.65 -15.42 1.36
CA GLY A 32 4.05 -15.59 1.73
C GLY A 32 5.01 -14.60 1.06
N CYS A 33 4.51 -13.42 0.66
CA CYS A 33 5.29 -12.44 -0.08
C CYS A 33 5.28 -11.02 0.53
N LEU A 34 5.02 -10.90 1.83
CA LEU A 34 4.99 -9.61 2.52
C LEU A 34 6.32 -8.83 2.42
N ASP A 35 7.43 -9.54 2.20
CA ASP A 35 8.76 -8.97 1.97
C ASP A 35 8.87 -8.09 0.72
N ILE A 36 7.91 -8.13 -0.21
CA ILE A 36 7.88 -7.18 -1.34
C ILE A 36 7.65 -5.73 -0.90
N LEU A 37 7.30 -5.51 0.36
CA LEU A 37 7.18 -4.19 0.98
C LEU A 37 8.50 -3.69 1.60
N SER A 38 9.56 -4.50 1.57
CA SER A 38 10.84 -4.18 2.24
C SER A 38 11.62 -3.00 1.63
N ASP A 39 11.26 -2.58 0.43
CA ASP A 39 11.87 -1.42 -0.22
C ASP A 39 11.23 -0.08 0.19
N TYR A 40 10.15 -0.12 0.96
CA TYR A 40 9.66 1.06 1.65
C TYR A 40 10.45 1.28 2.94
N ALA A 41 10.96 2.50 3.14
CA ALA A 41 11.77 2.83 4.32
C ALA A 41 10.98 2.62 5.63
N GLU A 42 9.70 2.96 5.62
CA GLU A 42 8.78 2.81 6.73
C GLU A 42 7.33 2.69 6.21
N LEU A 43 6.54 1.82 6.83
CA LEU A 43 5.10 1.75 6.61
C LEU A 43 4.36 2.19 7.86
N LEU A 44 3.59 3.26 7.76
CA LEU A 44 2.72 3.69 8.85
C LEU A 44 1.46 2.83 8.86
N VAL A 45 1.15 2.28 10.02
CA VAL A 45 -0.04 1.45 10.23
C VAL A 45 -0.91 2.11 11.31
N PRO A 46 -2.13 2.56 10.97
CA PRO A 46 -3.06 3.15 11.93
C PRO A 46 -3.42 2.19 13.06
N ASP A 47 -3.86 2.73 14.20
CA ASP A 47 -4.21 1.92 15.37
C ASP A 47 -5.33 0.91 15.08
N GLY A 48 -6.38 1.32 14.36
CA GLY A 48 -7.48 0.42 13.98
C GLY A 48 -7.02 -0.70 13.07
N VAL A 49 -6.20 -0.37 12.07
CA VAL A 49 -5.58 -1.34 11.15
C VAL A 49 -4.65 -2.30 11.90
N TRP A 50 -3.83 -1.77 12.79
CA TRP A 50 -2.92 -2.58 13.61
C TRP A 50 -3.67 -3.65 14.41
N GLN A 51 -4.78 -3.28 15.06
CA GLN A 51 -5.61 -4.22 15.81
C GLN A 51 -6.27 -5.27 14.91
N GLU A 52 -6.74 -4.86 13.74
CA GLU A 52 -7.34 -5.77 12.76
C GLU A 52 -6.32 -6.81 12.27
N VAL A 53 -5.12 -6.38 11.88
CA VAL A 53 -4.06 -7.31 11.46
C VAL A 53 -3.63 -8.23 12.60
N LEU A 54 -3.49 -7.71 13.85
CA LEU A 54 -3.20 -8.55 15.03
C LEU A 54 -4.27 -9.62 15.25
N HIS A 55 -5.54 -9.31 14.98
CA HIS A 55 -6.63 -10.26 15.15
C HIS A 55 -6.60 -11.38 14.10
N HIS A 56 -6.34 -11.04 12.84
CA HIS A 56 -6.42 -11.98 11.72
C HIS A 56 -5.08 -12.67 11.41
N ARG A 57 -3.98 -11.92 11.41
CA ARG A 57 -2.64 -12.37 10.99
C ARG A 57 -1.53 -11.73 11.84
N PRO A 58 -1.42 -12.06 13.14
CA PRO A 58 -0.48 -11.39 14.04
C PRO A 58 0.99 -11.48 13.58
N GLN A 59 1.38 -12.56 12.88
CA GLN A 59 2.73 -12.75 12.35
C GLN A 59 3.07 -11.74 11.24
N ALA A 60 2.09 -11.17 10.51
CA ALA A 60 2.34 -10.20 9.45
C ALA A 60 3.10 -8.97 9.97
N LEU A 61 2.71 -8.46 11.15
CA LEU A 61 3.34 -7.29 11.77
C LEU A 61 4.72 -7.57 12.39
N GLN A 62 5.12 -8.85 12.45
CA GLN A 62 6.42 -9.28 12.98
C GLN A 62 7.43 -9.61 11.87
N HIS A 63 7.09 -9.32 10.61
CA HIS A 63 7.93 -9.64 9.46
C HIS A 63 9.24 -8.84 9.48
N SER A 64 10.39 -9.52 9.64
CA SER A 64 11.70 -8.93 9.95
C SER A 64 12.26 -8.01 8.85
N LYS A 65 11.78 -8.14 7.61
CA LYS A 65 12.25 -7.32 6.48
C LYS A 65 11.41 -6.06 6.24
N VAL A 66 10.28 -5.88 6.95
CA VAL A 66 9.38 -4.76 6.75
C VAL A 66 9.35 -3.89 8.00
N ASN A 67 9.60 -2.61 7.84
CA ASN A 67 9.63 -1.65 8.93
C ASN A 67 8.23 -1.07 9.16
N PHE A 68 7.43 -1.74 9.99
CA PHE A 68 6.11 -1.27 10.39
C PHE A 68 6.22 -0.29 11.56
N LYS A 69 5.51 0.84 11.44
CA LYS A 69 5.38 1.80 12.52
C LYS A 69 3.92 2.07 12.84
N ARG A 70 3.50 1.66 14.00
CA ARG A 70 2.17 1.97 14.50
C ARG A 70 2.01 3.47 14.73
N LYS A 71 0.94 4.06 14.20
CA LYS A 71 0.70 5.49 14.25
C LYS A 71 -0.76 5.80 14.58
N ASN A 72 -0.98 6.65 15.57
CA ASN A 72 -2.32 7.12 15.88
C ASN A 72 -2.74 8.25 14.92
N ALA A 73 -3.96 8.18 14.40
CA ALA A 73 -4.56 9.19 13.55
C ALA A 73 -5.30 10.25 14.40
N ASN A 74 -4.55 11.01 15.21
CA ASN A 74 -5.12 11.97 16.16
C ASN A 74 -5.72 13.22 15.51
N ALA A 75 -5.28 13.58 14.32
CA ALA A 75 -5.79 14.77 13.63
C ALA A 75 -7.09 14.44 12.88
N ILE A 76 -8.15 15.17 13.18
CA ILE A 76 -9.43 15.05 12.48
C ILE A 76 -9.35 15.85 11.18
N SER A 77 -9.68 15.22 10.06
CA SER A 77 -9.85 15.86 8.77
C SER A 77 -11.35 15.95 8.43
N LEU A 78 -11.87 17.15 8.30
CA LEU A 78 -13.27 17.37 7.90
C LEU A 78 -13.57 16.78 6.53
N GLN A 79 -12.59 16.74 5.62
CA GLN A 79 -12.75 16.12 4.31
C GLN A 79 -12.94 14.59 4.43
N VAL A 80 -12.13 13.92 5.24
CA VAL A 80 -12.27 12.47 5.48
C VAL A 80 -13.57 12.16 6.20
N GLU A 81 -13.95 12.99 7.20
CA GLU A 81 -15.23 12.82 7.91
C GLU A 81 -16.44 12.94 6.96
N ALA A 82 -16.41 13.88 6.01
CA ALA A 82 -17.47 14.01 5.01
C ALA A 82 -17.54 12.81 4.04
N LEU A 83 -16.40 12.18 3.70
CA LEU A 83 -16.35 11.02 2.83
C LEU A 83 -16.73 9.71 3.54
N THR A 84 -16.57 9.65 4.86
CA THR A 84 -16.84 8.44 5.65
C THR A 84 -18.25 7.88 5.44
N PRO A 85 -19.35 8.64 5.58
CA PRO A 85 -20.71 8.13 5.31
C PRO A 85 -20.96 7.91 3.82
N LEU A 86 -20.35 8.74 2.94
CA LEU A 86 -20.55 8.64 1.50
C LEU A 86 -20.04 7.33 0.92
N TYR A 87 -18.89 6.86 1.40
CA TYR A 87 -18.26 5.60 0.97
C TYR A 87 -18.43 4.45 1.96
N THR A 88 -19.12 4.66 3.08
CA THR A 88 -19.31 3.64 4.13
C THR A 88 -17.96 3.11 4.65
N LEU A 89 -17.01 4.03 4.92
CA LEU A 89 -15.67 3.67 5.36
C LEU A 89 -15.68 3.08 6.78
N HIS A 90 -15.01 1.95 6.95
CA HIS A 90 -14.78 1.36 8.26
C HIS A 90 -13.69 2.12 9.03
N ARG A 91 -13.52 1.78 10.30
CA ARG A 91 -12.60 2.49 11.20
C ARG A 91 -11.15 2.52 10.68
N GLY A 92 -10.62 1.36 10.26
CA GLY A 92 -9.25 1.24 9.78
C GLY A 92 -9.00 2.10 8.52
N GLU A 93 -9.91 2.01 7.54
CA GLU A 93 -9.87 2.78 6.31
C GLU A 93 -9.92 4.30 6.57
N ARG A 94 -10.82 4.73 7.47
CA ARG A 94 -10.94 6.12 7.89
C ARG A 94 -9.65 6.61 8.55
N GLU A 95 -9.10 5.85 9.50
CA GLU A 95 -7.84 6.20 10.16
C GLU A 95 -6.66 6.26 9.18
N ALA A 96 -6.62 5.34 8.19
CA ALA A 96 -5.60 5.34 7.16
C ALA A 96 -5.68 6.59 6.26
N LEU A 97 -6.87 6.98 5.82
CA LEU A 97 -7.09 8.20 5.06
C LEU A 97 -6.78 9.46 5.86
N MET A 98 -7.12 9.47 7.17
CA MET A 98 -6.75 10.58 8.06
C MET A 98 -5.24 10.75 8.20
N LEU A 99 -4.48 9.66 8.23
CA LEU A 99 -3.03 9.75 8.18
C LEU A 99 -2.52 10.25 6.82
N CYS A 100 -3.11 9.76 5.71
CA CYS A 100 -2.69 10.19 4.37
C CYS A 100 -2.77 11.70 4.18
N VAL A 101 -3.86 12.32 4.60
CA VAL A 101 -4.07 13.78 4.40
C VAL A 101 -3.21 14.67 5.30
N GLN A 102 -2.47 14.11 6.25
CA GLN A 102 -1.51 14.84 7.08
C GLN A 102 -0.17 15.07 6.36
N PHE A 103 0.07 14.41 5.24
CA PHE A 103 1.31 14.49 4.49
C PHE A 103 1.05 15.04 3.09
N GLU A 104 1.96 15.89 2.61
CA GLU A 104 1.88 16.49 1.27
C GLU A 104 1.91 15.43 0.17
N GLN A 105 2.70 14.37 0.37
CA GLN A 105 2.79 13.23 -0.52
C GLN A 105 2.65 11.94 0.27
N SER A 106 1.56 11.23 0.01
CA SER A 106 1.27 9.96 0.64
C SER A 106 0.82 8.90 -0.38
N LEU A 107 1.02 7.64 -0.02
CA LEU A 107 0.55 6.47 -0.75
C LEU A 107 -0.25 5.59 0.21
N LEU A 108 -1.49 5.32 -0.11
CA LEU A 108 -2.32 4.37 0.61
C LEU A 108 -2.18 2.98 0.01
N LEU A 109 -1.88 1.98 0.85
CA LEU A 109 -1.97 0.58 0.47
C LEU A 109 -3.34 0.06 0.91
N THR A 110 -4.24 -0.24 -0.02
CA THR A 110 -5.58 -0.77 0.28
C THR A 110 -6.16 -1.57 -0.88
N ASP A 111 -6.85 -2.67 -0.56
CA ASP A 111 -7.60 -3.47 -1.52
C ASP A 111 -9.08 -3.07 -1.57
N ASP A 112 -9.53 -2.29 -0.59
CA ASP A 112 -10.94 -1.86 -0.52
C ASP A 112 -11.29 -0.82 -1.60
N THR A 113 -12.38 -1.07 -2.31
CA THR A 113 -12.84 -0.20 -3.40
C THR A 113 -13.34 1.15 -2.89
N ALA A 114 -14.03 1.18 -1.77
CA ALA A 114 -14.56 2.41 -1.18
C ALA A 114 -13.43 3.30 -0.67
N ALA A 115 -12.45 2.72 0.04
CA ALA A 115 -11.24 3.41 0.47
C ALA A 115 -10.43 3.97 -0.71
N ARG A 116 -10.31 3.23 -1.83
CA ARG A 116 -9.66 3.71 -3.06
C ARG A 116 -10.38 4.88 -3.70
N LEU A 117 -11.73 4.85 -3.74
CA LEU A 117 -12.52 5.96 -4.26
C LEU A 117 -12.42 7.21 -3.37
N ALA A 118 -12.46 7.03 -2.05
CA ALA A 118 -12.24 8.11 -1.10
C ALA A 118 -10.82 8.70 -1.24
N ALA A 119 -9.78 7.86 -1.33
CA ALA A 119 -8.41 8.30 -1.58
C ALA A 119 -8.30 9.14 -2.85
N LYS A 120 -8.95 8.70 -3.95
CA LYS A 120 -9.00 9.45 -5.21
C LYS A 120 -9.65 10.83 -5.03
N SER A 121 -10.73 10.93 -4.25
CA SER A 121 -11.40 12.21 -3.95
C SER A 121 -10.51 13.15 -3.13
N LEU A 122 -9.55 12.60 -2.37
CA LEU A 122 -8.56 13.31 -1.58
C LEU A 122 -7.23 13.55 -2.32
N THR A 123 -7.15 13.19 -3.61
CA THR A 123 -5.90 13.21 -4.43
C THR A 123 -4.76 12.36 -3.84
N VAL A 124 -5.09 11.35 -3.04
CA VAL A 124 -4.16 10.37 -2.48
C VAL A 124 -4.00 9.21 -3.46
N ALA A 125 -2.75 8.87 -3.81
CA ALA A 125 -2.46 7.68 -4.59
C ALA A 125 -2.77 6.41 -3.78
N ALA A 126 -3.31 5.36 -4.45
CA ALA A 126 -3.64 4.11 -3.78
C ALA A 126 -3.20 2.89 -4.60
N HIS A 127 -2.56 1.91 -3.93
CA HIS A 127 -2.17 0.64 -4.51
C HIS A 127 -2.80 -0.51 -3.72
N GLY A 128 -3.32 -1.51 -4.43
CA GLY A 128 -3.78 -2.78 -3.84
C GLY A 128 -2.76 -3.90 -4.04
N THR A 129 -3.05 -5.06 -3.48
CA THR A 129 -2.20 -6.26 -3.51
C THR A 129 -1.73 -6.63 -4.92
N LEU A 130 -2.62 -6.62 -5.93
CA LEU A 130 -2.24 -6.90 -7.32
C LEU A 130 -1.17 -5.91 -7.83
N GLY A 131 -1.39 -4.62 -7.57
CA GLY A 131 -0.45 -3.57 -7.98
C GLY A 131 0.90 -3.68 -7.27
N LEU A 132 0.91 -4.09 -6.00
CA LEU A 132 2.13 -4.32 -5.22
C LEU A 132 2.93 -5.52 -5.75
N ILE A 133 2.27 -6.62 -6.12
CA ILE A 133 2.92 -7.77 -6.75
C ILE A 133 3.56 -7.36 -8.10
N VAL A 134 2.83 -6.65 -8.96
CA VAL A 134 3.39 -6.15 -10.22
C VAL A 134 4.53 -5.16 -10.00
N ARG A 135 4.39 -4.26 -9.02
CA ARG A 135 5.43 -3.31 -8.62
C ARG A 135 6.72 -4.03 -8.18
N SER A 136 6.61 -5.18 -7.51
CA SER A 136 7.78 -5.92 -7.03
C SER A 136 8.73 -6.33 -8.16
N VAL A 137 8.18 -6.64 -9.35
CA VAL A 137 8.99 -6.92 -10.55
C VAL A 137 9.74 -5.67 -11.02
N ARG A 138 9.05 -4.52 -11.10
CA ARG A 138 9.66 -3.24 -11.49
C ARG A 138 10.75 -2.78 -10.52
N ARG A 139 10.66 -3.21 -9.26
CA ARG A 139 11.63 -2.91 -8.21
C ARG A 139 12.76 -3.95 -8.10
N GLY A 140 12.72 -5.03 -8.91
CA GLY A 140 13.71 -6.10 -8.86
C GLY A 140 13.63 -6.98 -7.60
N LEU A 141 12.50 -6.94 -6.87
CA LEU A 141 12.27 -7.77 -5.68
C LEU A 141 11.73 -9.16 -6.05
N ARG A 142 11.17 -9.29 -7.23
CA ARG A 142 10.66 -10.54 -7.82
C ARG A 142 10.96 -10.57 -9.31
N THR A 143 11.12 -11.76 -9.86
CA THR A 143 11.08 -11.98 -11.30
C THR A 143 9.63 -11.93 -11.80
N ALA A 144 9.44 -11.79 -13.11
CA ALA A 144 8.10 -11.80 -13.68
C ALA A 144 7.41 -13.17 -13.50
N ASP A 145 8.16 -14.27 -13.59
CA ASP A 145 7.63 -15.63 -13.34
C ASP A 145 7.17 -15.80 -11.89
N GLU A 146 7.95 -15.32 -10.91
CA GLU A 146 7.55 -15.32 -9.50
C GLU A 146 6.28 -14.50 -9.26
N ALA A 147 6.17 -13.32 -9.88
CA ALA A 147 4.96 -12.49 -9.77
C ALA A 147 3.74 -13.17 -10.41
N LEU A 148 3.91 -13.82 -11.56
CA LEU A 148 2.84 -14.61 -12.20
C LEU A 148 2.40 -15.78 -11.32
N ALA A 149 3.33 -16.47 -10.67
CA ALA A 149 3.01 -17.54 -9.73
C ALA A 149 2.23 -17.02 -8.52
N LEU A 150 2.62 -15.86 -7.93
CA LEU A 150 1.89 -15.22 -6.85
C LEU A 150 0.48 -14.80 -7.26
N LEU A 151 0.32 -14.18 -8.44
CA LEU A 151 -0.99 -13.81 -8.97
C LEU A 151 -1.89 -15.03 -9.17
N ALA A 152 -1.34 -16.13 -9.74
CA ALA A 152 -2.08 -17.37 -9.94
C ALA A 152 -2.50 -18.05 -8.63
N ALA A 153 -1.74 -17.84 -7.54
CA ALA A 153 -2.02 -18.42 -6.23
C ALA A 153 -3.14 -17.70 -5.46
N ILE A 154 -3.49 -16.46 -5.83
CA ILE A 154 -4.49 -15.65 -5.10
C ILE A 154 -5.79 -16.41 -4.84
N PRO A 155 -6.45 -17.06 -5.84
CA PRO A 155 -7.75 -17.70 -5.61
C PRO A 155 -7.73 -18.87 -4.63
N SER A 156 -6.56 -19.49 -4.42
CA SER A 156 -6.42 -20.70 -3.58
C SER A 156 -5.70 -20.46 -2.27
N GLN A 157 -4.91 -19.39 -2.15
CA GLN A 157 -4.03 -19.16 -1.00
C GLN A 157 -4.32 -17.84 -0.27
N SER A 158 -5.19 -16.98 -0.81
CA SER A 158 -5.50 -15.71 -0.19
C SER A 158 -7.02 -15.50 -0.04
N THR A 159 -7.40 -14.76 0.98
CA THR A 159 -8.77 -14.27 1.17
C THR A 159 -9.11 -13.08 0.28
N LEU A 160 -8.15 -12.57 -0.48
CA LEU A 160 -8.35 -11.48 -1.43
C LEU A 160 -9.35 -11.88 -2.52
N HIS A 161 -10.48 -11.19 -2.55
CA HIS A 161 -11.49 -11.40 -3.58
C HIS A 161 -11.17 -10.58 -4.84
N VAL A 162 -10.79 -11.26 -5.92
CA VAL A 162 -10.49 -10.64 -7.22
C VAL A 162 -11.40 -11.23 -8.30
N ARG A 163 -11.99 -10.36 -9.12
CA ARG A 163 -12.73 -10.83 -10.30
C ARG A 163 -11.78 -11.59 -11.23
N PRO A 164 -12.15 -12.82 -11.69
CA PRO A 164 -11.27 -13.64 -12.52
C PRO A 164 -10.78 -12.92 -13.79
N ALA A 165 -11.65 -12.14 -14.43
CA ALA A 165 -11.28 -11.36 -15.62
C ALA A 165 -10.16 -10.33 -15.34
N LEU A 166 -10.21 -9.64 -14.20
CA LEU A 166 -9.17 -8.70 -13.81
C LEU A 166 -7.85 -9.40 -13.53
N LEU A 167 -7.88 -10.55 -12.86
CA LEU A 167 -6.68 -11.33 -12.58
C LEU A 167 -6.00 -11.79 -13.88
N VAL A 168 -6.78 -12.31 -14.83
CA VAL A 168 -6.28 -12.70 -16.15
C VAL A 168 -5.67 -11.52 -16.89
N GLU A 169 -6.34 -10.36 -16.88
CA GLU A 169 -5.84 -9.12 -17.51
C GLU A 169 -4.49 -8.70 -16.92
N VAL A 170 -4.38 -8.66 -15.59
CA VAL A 170 -3.13 -8.29 -14.91
C VAL A 170 -2.00 -9.27 -15.26
N MET A 171 -2.27 -10.57 -15.27
CA MET A 171 -1.28 -11.58 -15.68
C MET A 171 -0.84 -11.41 -17.13
N GLN A 172 -1.76 -11.11 -18.05
CA GLN A 172 -1.44 -10.81 -19.44
C GLN A 172 -0.56 -9.56 -19.58
N GLN A 173 -0.86 -8.50 -18.82
CA GLN A 173 -0.04 -7.29 -18.78
C GLN A 173 1.39 -7.58 -18.28
N VAL A 174 1.53 -8.42 -17.26
CA VAL A 174 2.87 -8.85 -16.79
C VAL A 174 3.61 -9.59 -17.90
N LYS A 175 3.00 -10.58 -18.56
CA LYS A 175 3.63 -11.32 -19.65
C LYS A 175 4.07 -10.40 -20.79
N ALA A 176 3.20 -9.49 -21.22
CA ALA A 176 3.49 -8.55 -22.29
C ALA A 176 4.63 -7.58 -21.92
N ALA A 177 4.65 -7.07 -20.68
CA ALA A 177 5.64 -6.09 -20.24
C ALA A 177 7.06 -6.67 -20.10
N TRP A 178 7.19 -7.97 -19.82
CA TRP A 178 8.47 -8.67 -19.65
C TRP A 178 8.76 -9.72 -20.72
N GLN A 179 7.99 -9.74 -21.82
CA GLN A 179 8.19 -10.58 -23.02
C GLN A 179 8.28 -12.08 -22.71
N LEU A 180 7.37 -12.58 -21.87
CA LEU A 180 7.23 -13.98 -21.49
C LEU A 180 6.23 -14.73 -22.38
#